data_899b45c7a12bdd2ea17a4ab259a1f301
#
_entry.id   899b45c7a12bdd2ea17a4ab259a1f301
#
_cell.length_a   1.000
_cell.length_b   1.000
_cell.length_c   1.000
_cell.angle_alpha   90.00
_cell.angle_beta   90.00
_cell.angle_gamma   90.00
#
_symmetry.space_group_name_H-M   'P 1'
#
loop_
_entity.id
_entity.type
_entity.pdbx_description
1 polymer ?
#
loop_
_entity_poly.entity_id
_entity_poly.type
_entity_poly.pdbx_seq_one_letter_code
_entity_poly.pdbx_strand_id
1 'polypeptide(L)'
;PISTKGPRLSSEISLAGRFMVLMPFSDRVSISQKIESRAEKNRLKKLVQSIRPKGFGLIIRTVAEGQKVAALDADIEQLLTRWKNLSGKLKQIDKYPSKVLSEINRSSSILRDIFDDNFTGIHVDDAEMQSEIQDYIEIIAPEKKSIVKLYENHLPIFEKFGIERQIKSSFGTTVSMQKGAYLVIEHTEALHVIDVNSGNRSNRSKSQEETAMEVNLIAASEIARQLRLRDMGGIIVVDFIDLNSNSNRKKLFEHLTNEMSTDRTKHKILPPSRFGLIQITRQRVRPEMNIKTKEPNPNVNGEVEAPIVLIDKILSLIHI
;
A
#
# COMPACT_ATOMS: atom_id res chain seq x y z
N PRO A 1 -15.57 7.33 1.48
CA PRO A 1 -15.30 8.41 2.44
C PRO A 1 -14.61 7.82 3.67
N ILE A 2 -13.65 8.54 4.20
CA ILE A 2 -12.92 8.15 5.40
C ILE A 2 -13.68 8.73 6.59
N SER A 3 -13.98 7.89 7.61
CA SER A 3 -14.69 8.29 8.82
C SER A 3 -16.15 8.70 8.54
N THR A 4 -16.69 9.66 9.27
CA THR A 4 -18.07 10.13 9.25
C THR A 4 -18.42 11.04 8.07
N LYS A 5 -17.47 11.33 7.17
CA LYS A 5 -17.71 12.19 6.01
C LYS A 5 -18.52 11.48 4.94
N GLY A 6 -19.47 12.17 4.35
CA GLY A 6 -20.28 11.67 3.23
C GLY A 6 -19.48 11.44 1.94
N PRO A 7 -20.13 10.89 0.89
CA PRO A 7 -19.48 10.63 -0.39
C PRO A 7 -18.97 11.94 -1.01
N ARG A 8 -17.78 11.84 -1.63
CA ARG A 8 -17.22 12.95 -2.40
C ARG A 8 -17.66 12.83 -3.85
N LEU A 9 -18.28 13.86 -4.36
CA LEU A 9 -18.73 13.94 -5.74
C LEU A 9 -17.81 14.87 -6.54
N SER A 10 -17.62 14.55 -7.82
CA SER A 10 -16.90 15.37 -8.78
C SER A 10 -17.60 15.31 -10.14
N SER A 11 -17.61 16.42 -10.86
CA SER A 11 -18.04 16.49 -12.26
C SER A 11 -16.89 16.16 -13.23
N GLU A 12 -15.66 16.09 -12.75
CA GLU A 12 -14.52 15.71 -13.57
C GLU A 12 -14.53 14.18 -13.76
N ILE A 13 -14.71 13.76 -15.01
CA ILE A 13 -14.63 12.35 -15.39
C ILE A 13 -13.16 11.98 -15.60
N SER A 14 -12.74 10.88 -15.02
CA SER A 14 -11.41 10.32 -15.22
C SER A 14 -11.45 8.80 -15.36
N LEU A 15 -10.74 8.27 -16.34
CA LEU A 15 -10.58 6.83 -16.56
C LEU A 15 -9.13 6.45 -16.24
N ALA A 16 -8.94 5.63 -15.23
CA ALA A 16 -7.62 5.19 -14.82
C ALA A 16 -7.15 3.99 -15.65
N GLY A 17 -6.00 4.15 -16.32
CA GLY A 17 -5.21 3.11 -16.95
C GLY A 17 -4.06 2.65 -16.04
N ARG A 18 -3.18 1.81 -16.60
CA ARG A 18 -1.97 1.37 -15.89
C ARG A 18 -0.96 2.50 -15.76
N PHE A 19 -0.62 3.14 -16.87
CA PHE A 19 0.42 4.16 -16.94
C PHE A 19 -0.12 5.58 -16.93
N MET A 20 -1.36 5.77 -17.37
CA MET A 20 -1.98 7.08 -17.51
C MET A 20 -3.42 7.10 -17.00
N VAL A 21 -3.91 8.32 -16.76
CA VAL A 21 -5.32 8.60 -16.50
C VAL A 21 -5.82 9.49 -17.61
N LEU A 22 -6.88 9.05 -18.30
CA LEU A 22 -7.55 9.80 -19.35
C LEU A 22 -8.62 10.70 -18.75
N MET A 23 -8.61 11.96 -19.09
CA MET A 23 -9.61 12.96 -18.66
C MET A 23 -10.34 13.50 -19.88
N PRO A 24 -11.57 13.02 -20.16
CA PRO A 24 -12.41 13.59 -21.22
C PRO A 24 -12.74 15.06 -20.92
N PHE A 25 -12.91 15.85 -21.95
CA PHE A 25 -13.25 17.27 -21.88
C PHE A 25 -12.20 18.16 -21.19
N SER A 26 -10.94 17.73 -21.23
CA SER A 26 -9.83 18.46 -20.64
C SER A 26 -8.67 18.54 -21.65
N ASP A 27 -7.89 19.60 -21.57
CA ASP A 27 -6.64 19.73 -22.35
C ASP A 27 -5.39 19.65 -21.46
N ARG A 28 -5.57 19.33 -20.19
CA ARG A 28 -4.50 19.30 -19.19
C ARG A 28 -3.62 18.08 -19.38
N VAL A 29 -2.30 18.29 -19.45
CA VAL A 29 -1.28 17.22 -19.34
C VAL A 29 -0.49 17.43 -18.07
N SER A 30 -0.52 16.44 -17.20
CA SER A 30 0.21 16.46 -15.92
C SER A 30 1.06 15.21 -15.79
N ILE A 31 2.17 15.32 -15.07
CA ILE A 31 3.07 14.20 -14.77
C ILE A 31 3.16 14.05 -13.25
N SER A 32 3.22 12.81 -12.78
CA SER A 32 3.40 12.52 -11.36
C SER A 32 4.63 13.26 -10.81
N GLN A 33 4.44 13.95 -9.69
CA GLN A 33 5.52 14.66 -9.02
C GLN A 33 6.58 13.69 -8.44
N LYS A 34 6.23 12.42 -8.25
CA LYS A 34 7.10 11.37 -7.71
C LYS A 34 8.15 10.87 -8.70
N ILE A 35 8.00 11.14 -9.99
CA ILE A 35 9.08 10.92 -10.97
C ILE A 35 10.12 12.01 -10.70
N GLU A 36 11.29 11.66 -10.21
CA GLU A 36 12.30 12.64 -9.81
C GLU A 36 13.15 13.11 -10.98
N SER A 37 13.46 12.21 -11.92
CA SER A 37 14.30 12.52 -13.09
C SER A 37 13.67 13.58 -13.99
N ARG A 38 14.30 14.74 -14.08
CA ARG A 38 13.90 15.84 -14.97
C ARG A 38 13.97 15.44 -16.45
N ALA A 39 14.96 14.64 -16.81
CA ALA A 39 15.11 14.12 -18.18
C ALA A 39 13.92 13.23 -18.54
N GLU A 40 13.53 12.33 -17.64
CA GLU A 40 12.41 11.42 -17.84
C GLU A 40 11.06 12.17 -17.87
N LYS A 41 10.85 13.15 -16.98
CA LYS A 41 9.68 14.03 -17.06
C LYS A 41 9.54 14.68 -18.43
N ASN A 42 10.66 15.21 -18.97
CA ASN A 42 10.66 15.85 -20.27
C ASN A 42 10.39 14.84 -21.40
N ARG A 43 10.98 13.65 -21.33
CA ARG A 43 10.71 12.56 -22.29
C ARG A 43 9.24 12.19 -22.31
N LEU A 44 8.67 11.88 -21.15
CA LEU A 44 7.26 11.51 -21.01
C LEU A 44 6.32 12.63 -21.45
N LYS A 45 6.65 13.88 -21.13
CA LYS A 45 5.83 15.02 -21.53
C LYS A 45 5.77 15.17 -23.06
N LYS A 46 6.93 15.14 -23.74
CA LYS A 46 7.00 15.22 -25.20
C LYS A 46 6.24 14.06 -25.85
N LEU A 47 6.45 12.85 -25.36
CA LEU A 47 5.80 11.67 -25.88
C LEU A 47 4.28 11.79 -25.76
N VAL A 48 3.76 12.06 -24.55
CA VAL A 48 2.32 12.16 -24.32
C VAL A 48 1.69 13.30 -25.11
N GLN A 49 2.39 14.41 -25.31
CA GLN A 49 1.93 15.49 -26.19
C GLN A 49 1.78 15.05 -27.65
N SER A 50 2.62 14.11 -28.14
CA SER A 50 2.54 13.61 -29.50
C SER A 50 1.42 12.59 -29.72
N ILE A 51 1.09 11.79 -28.70
CA ILE A 51 0.07 10.73 -28.80
C ILE A 51 -1.30 11.13 -28.21
N ARG A 52 -1.39 12.30 -27.58
CA ARG A 52 -2.61 12.78 -26.90
C ARG A 52 -3.72 13.06 -27.93
N PRO A 53 -4.91 12.45 -27.79
CA PRO A 53 -6.06 12.79 -28.62
C PRO A 53 -6.59 14.20 -28.33
N LYS A 54 -7.15 14.87 -29.33
CA LYS A 54 -7.78 16.18 -29.15
C LYS A 54 -8.98 16.09 -28.19
N GLY A 55 -9.12 17.03 -27.28
CA GLY A 55 -10.21 17.09 -26.32
C GLY A 55 -10.06 16.16 -25.11
N PHE A 56 -8.87 15.56 -24.94
CA PHE A 56 -8.58 14.73 -23.77
C PHE A 56 -7.35 15.25 -23.03
N GLY A 57 -7.47 15.32 -21.70
CA GLY A 57 -6.35 15.49 -20.81
C GLY A 57 -5.74 14.17 -20.41
N LEU A 58 -4.46 14.19 -20.04
CA LEU A 58 -3.72 13.01 -19.58
C LEU A 58 -2.92 13.32 -18.31
N ILE A 59 -3.00 12.41 -17.34
CA ILE A 59 -2.13 12.42 -16.16
C ILE A 59 -1.23 11.19 -16.24
N ILE A 60 0.07 11.41 -16.30
CA ILE A 60 1.08 10.35 -16.34
C ILE A 60 1.33 9.89 -14.91
N ARG A 61 1.19 8.58 -14.66
CA ARG A 61 1.41 7.94 -13.36
C ARG A 61 2.90 7.64 -13.17
N THR A 62 3.32 7.43 -11.92
CA THR A 62 4.71 7.09 -11.58
C THR A 62 5.18 5.80 -12.26
N VAL A 63 4.30 4.81 -12.39
CA VAL A 63 4.59 3.52 -13.04
C VAL A 63 4.90 3.63 -14.56
N ALA A 64 4.71 4.81 -15.16
CA ALA A 64 5.10 5.08 -16.53
C ALA A 64 6.60 5.38 -16.68
N GLU A 65 7.33 5.59 -15.58
CA GLU A 65 8.76 5.84 -15.58
C GLU A 65 9.52 4.69 -16.24
N GLY A 66 10.42 4.99 -17.18
CA GLY A 66 11.20 3.99 -17.92
C GLY A 66 10.42 3.17 -18.95
N GLN A 67 9.10 3.32 -19.06
CA GLN A 67 8.30 2.52 -19.98
C GLN A 67 8.54 2.87 -21.44
N LYS A 68 8.40 1.84 -22.32
CA LYS A 68 8.51 1.99 -23.77
C LYS A 68 7.30 2.71 -24.35
N VAL A 69 7.51 3.41 -25.46
CA VAL A 69 6.46 4.14 -26.18
C VAL A 69 5.25 3.25 -26.49
N ALA A 70 5.50 2.05 -27.01
CA ALA A 70 4.45 1.11 -27.38
C ALA A 70 3.52 0.72 -26.20
N ALA A 71 4.07 0.59 -24.98
CA ALA A 71 3.27 0.29 -23.79
C ALA A 71 2.37 1.46 -23.39
N LEU A 72 2.86 2.69 -23.53
CA LEU A 72 2.10 3.89 -23.24
C LEU A 72 1.01 4.15 -24.27
N ASP A 73 1.30 3.86 -25.55
CA ASP A 73 0.34 3.98 -26.65
C ASP A 73 -0.80 2.97 -26.51
N ALA A 74 -0.47 1.71 -26.20
CA ALA A 74 -1.47 0.67 -25.93
C ALA A 74 -2.39 1.04 -24.74
N ASP A 75 -1.86 1.66 -23.67
CA ASP A 75 -2.67 2.10 -22.52
C ASP A 75 -3.67 3.21 -22.92
N ILE A 76 -3.24 4.15 -23.78
CA ILE A 76 -4.14 5.20 -24.31
C ILE A 76 -5.24 4.58 -25.20
N GLU A 77 -4.91 3.70 -26.10
CA GLU A 77 -5.90 3.05 -26.99
C GLU A 77 -6.96 2.30 -26.17
N GLN A 78 -6.55 1.57 -25.15
CA GLN A 78 -7.49 0.91 -24.23
C GLN A 78 -8.39 1.91 -23.50
N LEU A 79 -7.83 3.01 -23.01
CA LEU A 79 -8.60 4.06 -22.34
C LEU A 79 -9.60 4.72 -23.28
N LEU A 80 -9.23 4.98 -24.53
CA LEU A 80 -10.12 5.53 -25.54
C LEU A 80 -11.25 4.56 -25.90
N THR A 81 -10.96 3.28 -26.03
CA THR A 81 -11.96 2.23 -26.25
C THR A 81 -12.96 2.17 -25.10
N ARG A 82 -12.48 2.21 -23.86
CA ARG A 82 -13.34 2.28 -22.65
C ARG A 82 -14.20 3.54 -22.64
N TRP A 83 -13.65 4.69 -23.00
CA TRP A 83 -14.41 5.93 -23.12
C TRP A 83 -15.49 5.86 -24.21
N LYS A 84 -15.16 5.32 -25.39
CA LYS A 84 -16.12 5.13 -26.49
C LYS A 84 -17.28 4.25 -26.07
N ASN A 85 -17.01 3.15 -25.39
CA ASN A 85 -18.04 2.25 -24.86
C ASN A 85 -18.92 2.95 -23.81
N LEU A 86 -18.31 3.72 -22.88
CA LEU A 86 -19.01 4.49 -21.87
C LEU A 86 -19.92 5.55 -22.50
N SER A 87 -19.41 6.32 -23.45
CA SER A 87 -20.18 7.37 -24.14
C SER A 87 -21.30 6.80 -24.98
N GLY A 88 -21.14 5.60 -25.55
CA GLY A 88 -22.20 4.85 -26.21
C GLY A 88 -23.34 4.46 -25.27
N LYS A 89 -22.98 3.92 -24.10
CA LYS A 89 -23.98 3.57 -23.04
C LYS A 89 -24.74 4.79 -22.55
N LEU A 90 -24.05 5.94 -22.36
CA LEU A 90 -24.71 7.18 -21.92
C LEU A 90 -25.83 7.63 -22.85
N LYS A 91 -25.71 7.41 -24.15
CA LYS A 91 -26.74 7.77 -25.13
C LYS A 91 -27.99 6.87 -25.10
N GLN A 92 -27.91 5.73 -24.42
CA GLN A 92 -28.96 4.72 -24.34
C GLN A 92 -29.73 4.76 -23.00
N ILE A 93 -29.40 5.71 -22.12
CA ILE A 93 -30.01 5.80 -20.80
C ILE A 93 -31.25 6.70 -20.85
N ASP A 94 -32.39 6.11 -20.53
CA ASP A 94 -33.68 6.82 -20.46
C ASP A 94 -34.10 7.18 -19.02
N LYS A 95 -33.46 6.57 -18.03
CA LYS A 95 -33.80 6.77 -16.62
C LYS A 95 -32.62 7.33 -15.82
N TYR A 96 -32.89 8.35 -15.00
CA TYR A 96 -31.91 8.98 -14.11
C TYR A 96 -32.38 8.90 -12.64
N PRO A 97 -31.49 8.66 -11.67
CA PRO A 97 -30.04 8.35 -11.83
C PRO A 97 -29.81 6.92 -12.29
N SER A 98 -28.78 6.71 -13.13
CA SER A 98 -28.36 5.39 -13.60
C SER A 98 -26.86 5.22 -13.45
N LYS A 99 -26.43 4.03 -12.99
CA LYS A 99 -25.01 3.66 -12.90
C LYS A 99 -24.49 3.25 -14.26
N VAL A 100 -23.61 4.03 -14.85
CA VAL A 100 -23.08 3.84 -16.20
C VAL A 100 -21.78 3.05 -16.22
N LEU A 101 -20.93 3.31 -15.24
CA LEU A 101 -19.62 2.67 -15.08
C LEU A 101 -19.38 2.36 -13.62
N SER A 102 -18.91 1.17 -13.34
CA SER A 102 -18.22 0.83 -12.08
C SER A 102 -16.73 0.88 -12.33
N GLU A 103 -15.99 1.26 -11.32
CA GLU A 103 -14.55 1.03 -11.36
C GLU A 103 -14.26 -0.48 -11.41
N ILE A 104 -13.11 -0.82 -11.97
CA ILE A 104 -12.58 -2.18 -11.97
C ILE A 104 -12.65 -2.75 -10.54
N ASN A 105 -12.95 -4.03 -10.40
CA ASN A 105 -12.99 -4.73 -9.13
C ASN A 105 -11.75 -4.45 -8.29
N ARG A 106 -11.90 -4.56 -6.97
CA ARG A 106 -10.82 -4.21 -6.02
C ARG A 106 -9.53 -4.96 -6.30
N SER A 107 -9.62 -6.25 -6.63
CA SER A 107 -8.48 -7.11 -7.01
C SER A 107 -7.75 -6.60 -8.25
N SER A 108 -8.47 -6.33 -9.34
CA SER A 108 -7.88 -5.77 -10.57
C SER A 108 -7.34 -4.35 -10.37
N SER A 109 -7.98 -3.55 -9.51
CA SER A 109 -7.47 -2.22 -9.15
C SER A 109 -6.15 -2.28 -8.38
N ILE A 110 -6.00 -3.25 -7.46
CA ILE A 110 -4.76 -3.49 -6.74
C ILE A 110 -3.68 -3.94 -7.73
N LEU A 111 -3.97 -4.93 -8.59
CA LEU A 111 -3.03 -5.42 -9.60
C LEU A 111 -2.58 -4.29 -10.55
N ARG A 112 -3.50 -3.45 -11.00
CA ARG A 112 -3.15 -2.27 -11.82
C ARG A 112 -2.06 -1.41 -11.17
N ASP A 113 -2.08 -1.31 -9.84
CA ASP A 113 -1.19 -0.42 -9.11
C ASP A 113 0.13 -1.08 -8.69
N ILE A 114 0.14 -2.41 -8.46
CA ILE A 114 1.31 -3.11 -7.89
C ILE A 114 1.95 -4.13 -8.85
N PHE A 115 1.24 -4.57 -9.91
CA PHE A 115 1.73 -5.60 -10.80
C PHE A 115 3.00 -5.16 -11.54
N ASP A 116 4.05 -5.98 -11.46
CA ASP A 116 5.34 -5.78 -12.12
C ASP A 116 5.90 -7.12 -12.65
N ASP A 117 7.09 -7.08 -13.23
CA ASP A 117 7.73 -8.26 -13.81
C ASP A 117 8.19 -9.30 -12.79
N ASN A 118 8.25 -8.95 -11.51
CA ASN A 118 8.65 -9.85 -10.42
C ASN A 118 7.51 -10.77 -9.94
N PHE A 119 6.28 -10.54 -10.41
CA PHE A 119 5.17 -11.42 -10.07
C PHE A 119 5.37 -12.81 -10.67
N THR A 120 5.46 -13.82 -9.79
CA THR A 120 5.66 -15.23 -10.12
C THR A 120 4.39 -16.08 -10.01
N GLY A 121 3.38 -15.61 -9.28
CA GLY A 121 2.10 -16.30 -9.10
C GLY A 121 1.04 -15.40 -8.49
N ILE A 122 -0.20 -15.61 -8.91
CA ILE A 122 -1.42 -15.03 -8.34
C ILE A 122 -2.34 -16.21 -8.03
N HIS A 123 -2.60 -16.44 -6.76
CA HIS A 123 -3.45 -17.55 -6.31
C HIS A 123 -4.78 -17.01 -5.81
N VAL A 124 -5.87 -17.61 -6.27
CA VAL A 124 -7.24 -17.18 -5.98
C VAL A 124 -8.06 -18.41 -5.66
N ASP A 125 -8.85 -18.37 -4.60
CA ASP A 125 -9.74 -19.46 -4.14
C ASP A 125 -11.20 -19.29 -4.59
N ASP A 126 -11.45 -18.34 -5.47
CA ASP A 126 -12.74 -18.07 -6.10
C ASP A 126 -12.61 -18.09 -7.62
N ALA A 127 -13.40 -18.92 -8.30
CA ALA A 127 -13.30 -19.14 -9.74
C ALA A 127 -13.72 -17.93 -10.58
N GLU A 128 -14.71 -17.14 -10.10
CA GLU A 128 -15.17 -15.94 -10.80
C GLU A 128 -14.08 -14.85 -10.72
N MET A 129 -13.52 -14.64 -9.54
CA MET A 129 -12.40 -13.72 -9.32
C MET A 129 -11.17 -14.15 -10.11
N GLN A 130 -10.87 -15.45 -10.22
CA GLN A 130 -9.77 -15.95 -11.04
C GLN A 130 -9.96 -15.56 -12.51
N SER A 131 -11.15 -15.79 -13.08
CA SER A 131 -11.45 -15.43 -14.46
C SER A 131 -11.29 -13.93 -14.70
N GLU A 132 -11.84 -13.09 -13.81
CA GLU A 132 -11.70 -11.64 -13.88
C GLU A 132 -10.24 -11.16 -13.85
N ILE A 133 -9.43 -11.78 -12.99
CA ILE A 133 -8.00 -11.46 -12.90
C ILE A 133 -7.25 -11.94 -14.13
N GLN A 134 -7.59 -13.12 -14.67
CA GLN A 134 -6.99 -13.62 -15.90
C GLN A 134 -7.28 -12.70 -17.08
N ASP A 135 -8.53 -12.27 -17.25
CA ASP A 135 -8.93 -11.34 -18.31
C ASP A 135 -8.17 -10.00 -18.17
N TYR A 136 -8.01 -9.52 -16.92
CA TYR A 136 -7.25 -8.30 -16.67
C TYR A 136 -5.76 -8.47 -16.99
N ILE A 137 -5.13 -9.56 -16.57
CA ILE A 137 -3.72 -9.85 -16.86
C ILE A 137 -3.50 -10.06 -18.37
N GLU A 138 -4.43 -10.71 -19.05
CA GLU A 138 -4.36 -10.89 -20.50
C GLU A 138 -4.30 -9.55 -21.26
N ILE A 139 -4.96 -8.53 -20.72
CA ILE A 139 -4.94 -7.17 -21.30
C ILE A 139 -3.60 -6.47 -21.06
N ILE A 140 -3.02 -6.60 -19.85
CA ILE A 140 -1.85 -5.79 -19.46
C ILE A 140 -0.49 -6.51 -19.61
N ALA A 141 -0.50 -7.86 -19.64
CA ALA A 141 0.68 -8.72 -19.74
C ALA A 141 0.25 -10.11 -20.22
N PRO A 142 -0.08 -10.28 -21.52
CA PRO A 142 -0.64 -11.52 -22.06
C PRO A 142 0.26 -12.75 -21.79
N GLU A 143 1.57 -12.55 -21.81
CA GLU A 143 2.59 -13.58 -21.56
C GLU A 143 2.57 -14.11 -20.12
N LYS A 144 1.97 -13.37 -19.20
CA LYS A 144 1.86 -13.74 -17.78
C LYS A 144 0.49 -14.27 -17.37
N LYS A 145 -0.43 -14.49 -18.29
CA LYS A 145 -1.77 -15.05 -17.99
C LYS A 145 -1.69 -16.36 -17.18
N SER A 146 -0.72 -17.20 -17.47
CA SER A 146 -0.53 -18.51 -16.83
C SER A 146 -0.14 -18.46 -15.35
N ILE A 147 0.29 -17.29 -14.83
CA ILE A 147 0.61 -17.15 -13.40
C ILE A 147 -0.62 -17.06 -12.52
N VAL A 148 -1.81 -16.80 -13.08
CA VAL A 148 -3.08 -16.75 -12.33
C VAL A 148 -3.63 -18.16 -12.19
N LYS A 149 -3.67 -18.65 -10.94
CA LYS A 149 -4.04 -20.03 -10.62
C LYS A 149 -5.22 -20.08 -9.68
N LEU A 150 -6.18 -20.96 -9.98
CA LEU A 150 -7.21 -21.32 -9.01
C LEU A 150 -6.58 -22.18 -7.92
N TYR A 151 -6.94 -21.87 -6.70
CA TYR A 151 -6.50 -22.61 -5.52
C TYR A 151 -7.65 -23.49 -5.01
N GLU A 152 -7.51 -24.81 -5.16
CA GLU A 152 -8.55 -25.81 -4.84
C GLU A 152 -8.09 -26.79 -3.74
N ASN A 153 -7.24 -26.36 -2.82
CA ASN A 153 -6.75 -27.25 -1.77
C ASN A 153 -7.69 -27.19 -0.53
N HIS A 154 -7.71 -28.25 0.29
CA HIS A 154 -8.46 -28.30 1.56
C HIS A 154 -7.90 -27.33 2.62
N LEU A 155 -6.60 -27.05 2.59
CA LEU A 155 -5.99 -26.08 3.50
C LEU A 155 -6.36 -24.65 3.07
N PRO A 156 -6.83 -23.78 3.97
CA PRO A 156 -7.11 -22.38 3.64
C PRO A 156 -5.94 -21.69 2.96
N ILE A 157 -6.21 -20.87 1.93
CA ILE A 157 -5.16 -20.24 1.10
C ILE A 157 -4.17 -19.42 1.92
N PHE A 158 -4.63 -18.66 2.92
CA PHE A 158 -3.75 -17.84 3.76
C PHE A 158 -2.86 -18.66 4.67
N GLU A 159 -3.35 -19.79 5.13
CA GLU A 159 -2.58 -20.75 5.92
C GLU A 159 -1.49 -21.41 5.06
N LYS A 160 -1.84 -21.87 3.86
CA LYS A 160 -0.92 -22.47 2.90
C LYS A 160 0.29 -21.58 2.61
N PHE A 161 0.06 -20.28 2.46
CA PHE A 161 1.11 -19.31 2.17
C PHE A 161 1.68 -18.63 3.43
N GLY A 162 1.28 -19.08 4.63
CA GLY A 162 1.77 -18.53 5.91
C GLY A 162 1.35 -17.07 6.17
N ILE A 163 0.33 -16.59 5.45
CA ILE A 163 -0.15 -15.20 5.56
C ILE A 163 -0.82 -14.96 6.91
N GLU A 164 -1.59 -15.92 7.43
CA GLU A 164 -2.20 -15.78 8.75
C GLU A 164 -1.19 -15.56 9.86
N ARG A 165 -0.09 -16.31 9.84
CA ARG A 165 1.01 -16.14 10.79
C ARG A 165 1.63 -14.74 10.68
N GLN A 166 1.80 -14.24 9.44
CA GLN A 166 2.31 -12.89 9.21
C GLN A 166 1.32 -11.82 9.69
N ILE A 167 0.02 -12.02 9.49
CA ILE A 167 -1.02 -11.12 10.01
C ILE A 167 -0.93 -11.05 11.53
N LYS A 168 -0.94 -12.20 12.22
CA LYS A 168 -0.85 -12.28 13.69
C LYS A 168 0.38 -11.56 14.23
N SER A 169 1.55 -11.80 13.64
CA SER A 169 2.81 -11.19 14.08
C SER A 169 2.91 -9.69 13.75
N SER A 170 2.16 -9.22 12.75
CA SER A 170 2.32 -7.85 12.22
C SER A 170 1.25 -6.86 12.71
N PHE A 171 0.11 -7.31 13.25
CA PHE A 171 -0.99 -6.42 13.63
C PHE A 171 -1.23 -6.29 15.15
N GLY A 172 -0.43 -6.96 15.97
CA GLY A 172 -0.46 -6.79 17.43
C GLY A 172 0.01 -5.40 17.86
N THR A 173 -0.28 -5.02 19.10
CA THR A 173 0.29 -3.81 19.72
C THR A 173 1.80 -3.89 19.77
N THR A 174 2.35 -5.09 20.04
CA THR A 174 3.79 -5.36 20.01
C THR A 174 4.17 -6.02 18.70
N VAL A 175 5.15 -5.47 18.01
CA VAL A 175 5.70 -6.01 16.76
C VAL A 175 7.13 -6.45 16.99
N SER A 176 7.39 -7.75 16.95
CA SER A 176 8.73 -8.30 17.12
C SER A 176 9.59 -7.98 15.90
N MET A 177 10.83 -7.59 16.17
CA MET A 177 11.85 -7.33 15.17
C MET A 177 13.00 -8.34 15.26
N GLN A 178 13.92 -8.26 14.32
CA GLN A 178 15.12 -9.08 14.34
C GLN A 178 15.92 -8.87 15.64
N LYS A 179 16.61 -9.93 16.06
CA LYS A 179 17.52 -9.90 17.21
C LYS A 179 16.85 -9.59 18.55
N GLY A 180 15.54 -9.84 18.71
CA GLY A 180 14.81 -9.70 19.97
C GLY A 180 14.37 -8.27 20.32
N ALA A 181 14.62 -7.30 19.45
CA ALA A 181 14.05 -5.97 19.57
C ALA A 181 12.55 -5.99 19.17
N TYR A 182 11.78 -4.99 19.60
CA TYR A 182 10.36 -4.90 19.28
C TYR A 182 9.87 -3.45 19.28
N LEU A 183 8.78 -3.20 18.55
CA LEU A 183 8.03 -1.95 18.57
C LEU A 183 6.79 -2.13 19.43
N VAL A 184 6.41 -1.07 20.13
CA VAL A 184 5.06 -0.93 20.72
C VAL A 184 4.34 0.15 19.94
N ILE A 185 3.20 -0.21 19.35
CA ILE A 185 2.40 0.68 18.49
C ILE A 185 1.06 0.91 19.17
N GLU A 186 0.81 2.14 19.57
CA GLU A 186 -0.41 2.55 20.24
C GLU A 186 -1.14 3.64 19.45
N HIS A 187 -2.46 3.60 19.55
CA HIS A 187 -3.35 4.55 18.90
C HIS A 187 -4.04 5.40 19.96
N THR A 188 -3.88 6.71 19.85
CA THR A 188 -4.66 7.67 20.61
C THR A 188 -5.77 8.24 19.73
N GLU A 189 -6.65 9.07 20.29
CA GLU A 189 -7.70 9.75 19.52
C GLU A 189 -7.13 10.62 18.39
N ALA A 190 -5.99 11.27 18.59
CA ALA A 190 -5.45 12.27 17.68
C ALA A 190 -4.22 11.83 16.89
N LEU A 191 -3.41 10.91 17.44
CA LEU A 191 -2.13 10.53 16.87
C LEU A 191 -1.76 9.07 17.20
N HIS A 192 -0.78 8.56 16.50
CA HIS A 192 -0.16 7.26 16.75
C HIS A 192 1.17 7.46 17.44
N VAL A 193 1.48 6.59 18.40
CA VAL A 193 2.77 6.57 19.10
C VAL A 193 3.44 5.24 18.82
N ILE A 194 4.72 5.28 18.51
CA ILE A 194 5.55 4.09 18.29
C ILE A 194 6.77 4.21 19.21
N ASP A 195 6.91 3.26 20.13
CA ASP A 195 8.05 3.13 21.02
C ASP A 195 8.97 2.00 20.54
N VAL A 196 10.29 2.25 20.57
CA VAL A 196 11.32 1.32 20.10
C VAL A 196 12.05 0.72 21.29
N ASN A 197 11.94 -0.62 21.42
CA ASN A 197 12.56 -1.36 22.51
C ASN A 197 13.67 -2.29 22.01
N SER A 198 14.84 -2.26 22.68
CA SER A 198 15.98 -3.12 22.34
C SER A 198 15.82 -4.59 22.77
N GLY A 199 14.86 -4.87 23.67
CA GLY A 199 14.73 -6.18 24.29
C GLY A 199 15.92 -6.51 25.22
N ASN A 200 16.01 -7.79 25.62
CA ASN A 200 17.09 -8.28 26.51
C ASN A 200 18.39 -8.47 25.72
N ARG A 201 19.10 -7.39 25.39
CA ARG A 201 20.39 -7.43 24.72
C ARG A 201 21.52 -7.10 25.69
N SER A 202 22.29 -8.09 26.03
CA SER A 202 23.61 -7.92 26.66
C SER A 202 24.72 -8.36 25.69
N ASN A 203 24.95 -7.58 24.63
CA ASN A 203 26.15 -7.80 23.81
C ASN A 203 27.33 -7.10 24.48
N ARG A 204 28.14 -7.87 25.23
CA ARG A 204 29.33 -7.39 25.96
C ARG A 204 30.43 -6.81 25.06
N SER A 205 30.32 -6.93 23.73
CA SER A 205 31.36 -6.52 22.77
C SER A 205 31.12 -5.20 22.04
N LYS A 206 29.90 -4.63 22.09
CA LYS A 206 29.55 -3.37 21.42
C LYS A 206 29.27 -2.27 22.45
N SER A 207 29.57 -1.03 22.08
CA SER A 207 29.16 0.13 22.89
C SER A 207 27.62 0.26 22.92
N GLN A 208 27.10 0.90 23.97
CA GLN A 208 25.66 1.16 24.09
C GLN A 208 25.12 1.97 22.89
N GLU A 209 25.88 2.96 22.42
CA GLU A 209 25.56 3.79 21.26
C GLU A 209 25.47 2.97 19.96
N GLU A 210 26.40 2.05 19.72
CA GLU A 210 26.39 1.18 18.54
C GLU A 210 25.21 0.22 18.56
N THR A 211 24.87 -0.31 19.72
CA THR A 211 23.72 -1.19 19.90
C THR A 211 22.40 -0.41 19.68
N ALA A 212 22.28 0.78 20.23
CA ALA A 212 21.13 1.66 20.01
C ALA A 212 20.96 2.02 18.53
N MET A 213 22.05 2.38 17.85
CA MET A 213 22.02 2.70 16.43
C MET A 213 21.59 1.50 15.58
N GLU A 214 22.10 0.32 15.84
CA GLU A 214 21.72 -0.92 15.12
C GLU A 214 20.23 -1.22 15.30
N VAL A 215 19.69 -1.11 16.52
CA VAL A 215 18.27 -1.33 16.79
C VAL A 215 17.41 -0.28 16.10
N ASN A 216 17.80 0.97 16.18
CA ASN A 216 17.07 2.08 15.58
C ASN A 216 16.99 1.97 14.05
N LEU A 217 18.03 1.49 13.38
CA LEU A 217 18.00 1.25 11.93
C LEU A 217 17.02 0.13 11.56
N ILE A 218 17.03 -0.99 12.30
CA ILE A 218 16.07 -2.08 12.12
C ILE A 218 14.64 -1.56 12.38
N ALA A 219 14.46 -0.78 13.45
CA ALA A 219 13.18 -0.18 13.80
C ALA A 219 12.67 0.76 12.69
N ALA A 220 13.53 1.60 12.12
CA ALA A 220 13.15 2.52 11.06
C ALA A 220 12.59 1.79 9.82
N SER A 221 13.24 0.69 9.40
CA SER A 221 12.76 -0.15 8.29
C SER A 221 11.42 -0.81 8.63
N GLU A 222 11.27 -1.35 9.85
CA GLU A 222 10.03 -1.98 10.28
C GLU A 222 8.90 -0.95 10.44
N ILE A 223 9.17 0.23 10.98
CA ILE A 223 8.19 1.33 11.09
C ILE A 223 7.67 1.71 9.71
N ALA A 224 8.55 1.91 8.73
CA ALA A 224 8.15 2.21 7.37
C ALA A 224 7.25 1.10 6.79
N ARG A 225 7.56 -0.19 7.09
CA ARG A 225 6.73 -1.34 6.70
C ARG A 225 5.36 -1.31 7.40
N GLN A 226 5.33 -1.07 8.72
CA GLN A 226 4.10 -1.04 9.52
C GLN A 226 3.16 0.09 9.11
N LEU A 227 3.68 1.28 8.81
CA LEU A 227 2.88 2.40 8.31
C LEU A 227 2.16 2.07 7.01
N ARG A 228 2.82 1.34 6.10
CA ARG A 228 2.21 0.87 4.85
C ARG A 228 1.23 -0.28 5.08
N LEU A 229 1.61 -1.26 5.89
CA LEU A 229 0.84 -2.48 6.13
C LEU A 229 -0.49 -2.18 6.83
N ARG A 230 -0.47 -1.35 7.87
CA ARG A 230 -1.65 -0.94 8.63
C ARG A 230 -2.40 0.24 7.99
N ASP A 231 -1.88 0.82 6.94
CA ASP A 231 -2.36 2.06 6.30
C ASP A 231 -2.50 3.23 7.31
N MET A 232 -1.57 3.28 8.27
CA MET A 232 -1.57 4.29 9.31
C MET A 232 -1.40 5.68 8.71
N GLY A 233 -2.28 6.60 9.08
CA GLY A 233 -2.28 7.96 8.55
C GLY A 233 -2.63 8.99 9.61
N GLY A 234 -2.23 10.22 9.41
CA GLY A 234 -2.35 11.30 10.37
C GLY A 234 -0.98 11.67 10.95
N ILE A 235 -0.93 11.96 12.23
CA ILE A 235 0.30 12.28 12.96
C ILE A 235 0.82 11.01 13.62
N ILE A 236 2.08 10.68 13.38
CA ILE A 236 2.77 9.55 13.99
C ILE A 236 4.00 10.12 14.72
N VAL A 237 4.17 9.78 15.98
CA VAL A 237 5.33 10.13 16.79
C VAL A 237 6.11 8.86 17.10
N VAL A 238 7.38 8.85 16.77
CA VAL A 238 8.26 7.72 16.99
C VAL A 238 9.29 8.11 18.07
N ASP A 239 9.36 7.28 19.11
CA ASP A 239 10.36 7.36 20.16
C ASP A 239 11.44 6.30 19.88
N PHE A 240 12.57 6.75 19.33
CA PHE A 240 13.72 5.90 19.08
C PHE A 240 14.61 5.82 20.32
N ILE A 241 15.40 4.75 20.44
CA ILE A 241 16.39 4.65 21.50
C ILE A 241 17.36 5.82 21.39
N ASP A 242 17.64 6.47 22.52
CA ASP A 242 18.49 7.66 22.60
C ASP A 242 19.85 7.46 21.94
N LEU A 243 20.25 8.44 21.15
CA LEU A 243 21.55 8.54 20.51
C LEU A 243 22.25 9.83 20.95
N ASN A 244 23.46 9.70 21.46
CA ASN A 244 24.26 10.84 21.89
C ASN A 244 24.86 11.61 20.72
N SER A 245 25.30 10.88 19.68
CA SER A 245 25.97 11.44 18.51
C SER A 245 25.00 12.10 17.54
N ASN A 246 25.21 13.38 17.23
CA ASN A 246 24.48 14.09 16.19
C ASN A 246 24.64 13.44 14.80
N SER A 247 25.81 12.83 14.54
CA SER A 247 26.06 12.11 13.28
C SER A 247 25.15 10.88 13.17
N ASN A 248 24.97 10.14 14.27
CA ASN A 248 24.10 8.96 14.33
C ASN A 248 22.62 9.37 14.21
N ARG A 249 22.19 10.44 14.85
CA ARG A 249 20.82 10.99 14.68
C ARG A 249 20.53 11.36 13.23
N LYS A 250 21.51 11.98 12.55
CA LYS A 250 21.38 12.32 11.13
C LYS A 250 21.29 11.08 10.25
N LYS A 251 22.15 10.09 10.47
CA LYS A 251 22.12 8.81 9.76
C LYS A 251 20.79 8.07 9.94
N LEU A 252 20.25 8.04 11.16
CA LEU A 252 18.94 7.45 11.44
C LEU A 252 17.83 8.15 10.66
N PHE A 253 17.82 9.49 10.67
CA PHE A 253 16.84 10.28 9.94
C PHE A 253 16.91 10.06 8.43
N GLU A 254 18.12 10.02 7.86
CA GLU A 254 18.35 9.73 6.45
C GLU A 254 17.90 8.31 6.10
N HIS A 255 18.19 7.33 6.95
CA HIS A 255 17.76 5.95 6.75
C HIS A 255 16.22 5.82 6.75
N LEU A 256 15.55 6.40 7.76
CA LEU A 256 14.09 6.40 7.80
C LEU A 256 13.47 7.10 6.58
N THR A 257 14.06 8.21 6.16
CA THR A 257 13.60 8.94 4.96
C THR A 257 13.73 8.08 3.70
N ASN A 258 14.83 7.34 3.58
CA ASN A 258 15.05 6.42 2.47
C ASN A 258 14.06 5.25 2.48
N GLU A 259 13.84 4.60 3.62
CA GLU A 259 12.85 3.52 3.78
C GLU A 259 11.42 3.99 3.43
N MET A 260 11.08 5.21 3.82
CA MET A 260 9.79 5.82 3.50
C MET A 260 9.67 6.28 2.05
N SER A 261 10.75 6.41 1.29
CA SER A 261 10.72 6.83 -0.12
C SER A 261 9.90 5.87 -1.00
N THR A 262 9.85 4.60 -0.64
CA THR A 262 9.04 3.57 -1.30
C THR A 262 7.54 3.69 -1.03
N ASP A 263 7.13 4.48 -0.02
CA ASP A 263 5.72 4.69 0.29
C ASP A 263 5.05 5.58 -0.76
N ARG A 264 4.03 5.04 -1.42
CA ARG A 264 3.25 5.76 -2.43
C ARG A 264 2.35 6.84 -1.85
N THR A 265 2.06 6.79 -0.56
CA THR A 265 1.21 7.75 0.14
C THR A 265 2.00 9.01 0.47
N LYS A 266 1.39 10.18 0.26
CA LYS A 266 2.03 11.46 0.58
C LYS A 266 2.34 11.53 2.08
N HIS A 267 3.59 11.76 2.41
CA HIS A 267 4.08 11.87 3.79
C HIS A 267 5.15 12.94 3.91
N LYS A 268 5.43 13.34 5.13
CA LYS A 268 6.52 14.25 5.49
C LYS A 268 7.10 13.78 6.82
N ILE A 269 8.42 13.70 6.89
CA ILE A 269 9.18 13.36 8.08
C ILE A 269 9.87 14.63 8.57
N LEU A 270 9.76 14.93 9.85
CA LEU A 270 10.48 16.04 10.46
C LEU A 270 11.78 15.53 11.09
N PRO A 271 12.85 16.34 11.07
CA PRO A 271 14.09 16.01 11.79
C PRO A 271 13.82 15.70 13.27
N PRO A 272 14.69 14.90 13.92
CA PRO A 272 14.55 14.62 15.34
C PRO A 272 14.40 15.89 16.17
N SER A 273 13.46 15.89 17.11
CA SER A 273 13.26 16.96 18.07
C SER A 273 14.46 17.04 19.05
N ARG A 274 14.48 18.05 19.93
CA ARG A 274 15.47 18.14 21.00
C ARG A 274 15.43 16.94 21.96
N PHE A 275 14.28 16.26 22.05
CA PHE A 275 14.06 15.08 22.88
C PHE A 275 14.23 13.76 22.11
N GLY A 276 14.79 13.77 20.91
CA GLY A 276 15.02 12.57 20.10
C GLY A 276 13.81 12.07 19.29
N LEU A 277 12.62 12.60 19.54
CA LEU A 277 11.39 12.15 18.87
C LEU A 277 11.38 12.52 17.39
N ILE A 278 10.98 11.58 16.55
CA ILE A 278 10.76 11.81 15.12
C ILE A 278 9.24 11.86 14.85
N GLN A 279 8.81 12.94 14.20
CA GLN A 279 7.41 13.11 13.82
C GLN A 279 7.23 12.83 12.33
N ILE A 280 6.24 12.00 12.01
CA ILE A 280 5.83 11.68 10.64
C ILE A 280 4.40 12.13 10.46
N THR A 281 4.12 12.83 9.35
CA THR A 281 2.75 13.07 8.89
C THR A 281 2.51 12.29 7.62
N ARG A 282 1.47 11.45 7.59
CA ARG A 282 1.10 10.62 6.45
C ARG A 282 -0.37 10.84 6.08
N GLN A 283 -0.66 11.02 4.82
CA GLN A 283 -2.02 11.26 4.34
C GLN A 283 -2.90 10.03 4.64
N ARG A 284 -4.10 10.25 5.17
CA ARG A 284 -5.11 9.18 5.30
C ARG A 284 -5.75 8.94 3.93
N VAL A 285 -5.45 7.79 3.34
CA VAL A 285 -5.96 7.39 2.00
C VAL A 285 -7.11 6.40 2.16
N ARG A 286 -7.02 5.51 3.14
CA ARG A 286 -8.00 4.48 3.47
C ARG A 286 -8.27 4.50 4.97
N PRO A 287 -9.36 3.86 5.43
CA PRO A 287 -9.48 3.53 6.84
C PRO A 287 -8.27 2.69 7.27
N GLU A 288 -7.78 2.98 8.44
CA GLU A 288 -6.69 2.20 9.03
C GLU A 288 -7.11 0.75 9.20
N MET A 289 -6.20 -0.16 8.89
CA MET A 289 -6.44 -1.58 9.07
C MET A 289 -6.12 -1.96 10.52
N ASN A 290 -7.16 -2.15 11.31
CA ASN A 290 -7.06 -2.61 12.69
C ASN A 290 -7.63 -4.03 12.76
N ILE A 291 -6.75 -5.01 12.91
CA ILE A 291 -7.13 -6.40 13.13
C ILE A 291 -7.17 -6.61 14.65
N LYS A 292 -8.37 -6.79 15.18
CA LYS A 292 -8.53 -7.11 16.60
C LYS A 292 -7.98 -8.50 16.85
N THR A 293 -6.96 -8.58 17.69
CA THR A 293 -6.38 -9.85 18.15
C THR A 293 -6.99 -10.33 19.46
N LYS A 294 -7.78 -9.46 20.10
CA LYS A 294 -8.53 -9.75 21.32
C LYS A 294 -9.95 -9.22 21.23
N GLU A 295 -10.88 -9.93 21.84
CA GLU A 295 -12.29 -9.56 21.92
C GLU A 295 -12.79 -9.64 23.37
N PRO A 296 -13.81 -8.83 23.77
CA PRO A 296 -14.42 -8.96 25.08
C PRO A 296 -14.96 -10.38 25.30
N ASN A 297 -14.69 -10.98 26.47
CA ASN A 297 -15.27 -12.25 26.81
C ASN A 297 -16.77 -12.07 27.15
N PRO A 298 -17.71 -12.72 26.43
CA PRO A 298 -19.13 -12.55 26.68
C PRO A 298 -19.58 -13.09 28.05
N ASN A 299 -18.78 -13.94 28.70
CA ASN A 299 -19.17 -14.65 29.91
C ASN A 299 -18.47 -14.15 31.19
N VAL A 300 -17.38 -13.39 31.06
CA VAL A 300 -16.58 -12.92 32.21
C VAL A 300 -15.99 -11.54 31.88
N ASN A 301 -15.82 -10.68 32.89
CA ASN A 301 -15.06 -9.43 32.72
C ASN A 301 -13.60 -9.74 32.33
N GLY A 302 -13.23 -9.50 31.09
CA GLY A 302 -11.91 -9.74 30.54
C GLY A 302 -11.91 -9.81 29.01
N GLU A 303 -10.76 -10.08 28.44
CA GLU A 303 -10.58 -10.25 27.01
C GLU A 303 -10.18 -11.69 26.69
N VAL A 304 -10.66 -12.23 25.59
CA VAL A 304 -10.25 -13.49 24.98
C VAL A 304 -9.52 -13.21 23.67
N GLU A 305 -8.69 -14.15 23.25
CA GLU A 305 -8.08 -14.07 21.92
C GLU A 305 -9.17 -14.13 20.84
N ALA A 306 -9.11 -13.24 19.87
CA ALA A 306 -10.04 -13.21 18.75
C ALA A 306 -9.95 -14.52 17.93
N PRO A 307 -11.02 -14.94 17.24
CA PRO A 307 -11.04 -16.17 16.45
C PRO A 307 -9.86 -16.30 15.48
N ILE A 308 -9.41 -15.21 14.88
CA ILE A 308 -8.24 -15.18 13.99
C ILE A 308 -6.95 -15.67 14.67
N VAL A 309 -6.84 -15.56 16.00
CA VAL A 309 -5.68 -16.01 16.77
C VAL A 309 -5.86 -17.45 17.26
N LEU A 310 -7.12 -17.87 17.47
CA LEU A 310 -7.45 -19.20 18.00
C LEU A 310 -7.40 -20.31 16.96
N ILE A 311 -7.55 -19.98 15.67
CA ILE A 311 -7.59 -20.98 14.58
C ILE A 311 -6.37 -21.91 14.63
N ASP A 312 -5.15 -21.38 14.80
CA ASP A 312 -3.95 -22.23 14.88
C ASP A 312 -3.91 -23.12 16.11
N LYS A 313 -4.43 -22.64 17.26
CA LYS A 313 -4.50 -23.44 18.49
C LYS A 313 -5.51 -24.59 18.36
N ILE A 314 -6.63 -24.33 17.68
CA ILE A 314 -7.66 -25.36 17.42
C ILE A 314 -7.11 -26.39 16.43
N LEU A 315 -6.45 -25.96 15.35
CA LEU A 315 -5.86 -26.86 14.36
C LEU A 315 -4.71 -27.70 14.94
N SER A 316 -3.90 -27.15 15.83
CA SER A 316 -2.86 -27.92 16.53
C SER A 316 -3.41 -28.98 17.47
N LEU A 317 -4.62 -28.80 17.98
CA LEU A 317 -5.31 -29.78 18.82
C LEU A 317 -6.01 -30.92 18.02
N ILE A 318 -6.29 -30.69 16.74
CA ILE A 318 -6.92 -31.67 15.84
C ILE A 318 -5.86 -32.62 15.21
N HIS A 319 -4.58 -32.24 15.24
CA HIS A 319 -3.46 -33.02 14.70
C HIS A 319 -2.70 -33.85 15.75
N ILE A 320 -3.26 -34.07 16.93
CA ILE A 320 -2.74 -35.05 17.91
C ILE A 320 -3.55 -36.38 17.75
#